data_ad0a531ebe8d425b65acc6522513a8a2
#
_entry.id   ad0a531ebe8d425b65acc6522513a8a2
#
_cell.length_a   1.000
_cell.length_b   1.000
_cell.length_c   1.000
_cell.angle_alpha   90.00
_cell.angle_beta   90.00
_cell.angle_gamma   90.00
#
_symmetry.space_group_name_H-M   'P 1'
#
loop_
_entity.id
_entity.type
_entity.pdbx_description
1 polymer ?
#
loop_
_entity_poly.entity_id
_entity_poly.type
_entity_poly.pdbx_seq_one_letter_code
_entity_poly.pdbx_strand_id
1 'polypeptide(L)'
;MNISQHVGLLNWNTLADQLNNTGYAIARDILAPDTCDQLVQMYNDDNLYRKTIVMERYRFGLGEYKYFKYPLPDIVGQLRQALYPWIAPVANNWMKALGIERQYPDSLDELLHLCHSLGQNRPTPLILKYGKCGYNTLHQDLYGELFFPMQAVLFLDEDYEGGEFVMIEQRPRAQSRAIVLKQGKGDMLIFTTNFRPVKGSKGYYRVNMKHGVSEVKDGQRHTLGIIFHDAA
;
A
#
# COMPACT_ATOMS: atom_id res chain seq x y z
N MET A 1 -18.12 -12.43 8.97
CA MET A 1 -16.92 -12.27 9.86
C MET A 1 -16.54 -10.81 9.83
N ASN A 2 -16.24 -10.19 10.97
CA ASN A 2 -15.74 -8.81 11.02
C ASN A 2 -14.32 -8.75 10.43
N ILE A 3 -13.97 -7.66 9.71
CA ILE A 3 -12.65 -7.46 9.09
C ILE A 3 -11.51 -7.66 10.08
N SER A 4 -11.61 -7.09 11.27
CA SER A 4 -10.57 -7.22 12.31
C SER A 4 -10.36 -8.68 12.73
N GLN A 5 -11.41 -9.47 12.82
CA GLN A 5 -11.31 -10.90 13.11
C GLN A 5 -10.64 -11.65 11.94
N HIS A 6 -11.05 -11.33 10.70
CA HIS A 6 -10.47 -11.97 9.52
C HIS A 6 -8.97 -11.67 9.40
N VAL A 7 -8.59 -10.42 9.54
CA VAL A 7 -7.17 -9.99 9.55
C VAL A 7 -6.39 -10.67 10.67
N GLY A 8 -6.97 -10.81 11.87
CA GLY A 8 -6.33 -11.47 13.01
C GLY A 8 -6.10 -12.97 12.82
N LEU A 9 -6.84 -13.64 11.93
CA LEU A 9 -6.70 -15.06 11.62
C LEU A 9 -5.64 -15.36 10.54
N LEU A 10 -5.09 -14.34 9.89
CA LEU A 10 -4.05 -14.52 8.88
C LEU A 10 -2.77 -15.10 9.51
N ASN A 11 -2.05 -15.89 8.72
CA ASN A 11 -0.74 -16.38 9.15
C ASN A 11 0.31 -15.26 9.05
N TRP A 12 0.33 -14.38 10.05
CA TRP A 12 1.24 -13.22 10.10
C TRP A 12 2.71 -13.60 10.14
N ASN A 13 3.07 -14.77 10.66
CA ASN A 13 4.45 -15.25 10.59
C ASN A 13 4.87 -15.45 9.13
N THR A 14 4.05 -16.13 8.34
CA THR A 14 4.32 -16.32 6.91
C THR A 14 4.35 -14.98 6.14
N LEU A 15 3.41 -14.07 6.42
CA LEU A 15 3.38 -12.75 5.78
C LEU A 15 4.62 -11.91 6.14
N ALA A 16 5.03 -11.92 7.41
CA ALA A 16 6.26 -11.25 7.86
C ALA A 16 7.51 -11.84 7.19
N ASP A 17 7.60 -13.16 7.06
CA ASP A 17 8.70 -13.82 6.35
C ASP A 17 8.73 -13.44 4.87
N GLN A 18 7.58 -13.36 4.20
CA GLN A 18 7.49 -12.88 2.81
C GLN A 18 7.99 -11.43 2.71
N LEU A 19 7.50 -10.52 3.57
CA LEU A 19 7.96 -9.13 3.62
C LEU A 19 9.47 -9.04 3.80
N ASN A 20 10.03 -9.78 4.75
CA ASN A 20 11.46 -9.79 5.03
C ASN A 20 12.29 -10.29 3.84
N ASN A 21 11.81 -11.32 3.15
CA ASN A 21 12.56 -11.98 2.07
C ASN A 21 12.42 -11.27 0.72
N THR A 22 11.24 -10.70 0.42
CA THR A 22 10.92 -10.18 -0.91
C THR A 22 10.54 -8.69 -0.93
N GLY A 23 10.17 -8.11 0.21
CA GLY A 23 9.63 -6.75 0.33
C GLY A 23 8.14 -6.65 0.05
N TYR A 24 7.46 -7.78 -0.15
CA TYR A 24 6.01 -7.86 -0.28
C TYR A 24 5.46 -9.17 0.29
N ALA A 25 4.17 -9.17 0.61
CA ALA A 25 3.42 -10.33 1.07
C ALA A 25 2.00 -10.31 0.49
N ILE A 26 1.45 -11.49 0.23
CA ILE A 26 0.12 -11.65 -0.38
C ILE A 26 -0.78 -12.40 0.60
N ALA A 27 -1.93 -11.82 0.87
CA ALA A 27 -3.03 -12.48 1.59
C ALA A 27 -4.25 -12.57 0.67
N ARG A 28 -4.84 -13.76 0.59
CA ARG A 28 -5.95 -14.07 -0.31
C ARG A 28 -7.28 -13.82 0.38
N ASP A 29 -8.30 -13.48 -0.42
CA ASP A 29 -9.71 -13.44 -0.02
C ASP A 29 -9.99 -12.56 1.23
N ILE A 30 -9.31 -11.41 1.33
CA ILE A 30 -9.46 -10.49 2.48
C ILE A 30 -10.81 -9.79 2.46
N LEU A 31 -11.29 -9.44 1.26
CA LEU A 31 -12.60 -8.83 1.06
C LEU A 31 -13.51 -9.78 0.28
N ALA A 32 -14.76 -9.88 0.73
CA ALA A 32 -15.79 -10.55 -0.06
C ALA A 32 -16.07 -9.77 -1.36
N PRO A 33 -16.47 -10.44 -2.46
CA PRO A 33 -16.77 -9.79 -3.74
C PRO A 33 -17.75 -8.62 -3.61
N ASP A 34 -18.86 -8.78 -2.88
CA ASP A 34 -19.85 -7.72 -2.65
C ASP A 34 -19.25 -6.48 -1.96
N THR A 35 -18.27 -6.70 -1.08
CA THR A 35 -17.57 -5.61 -0.40
C THR A 35 -16.65 -4.86 -1.36
N CYS A 36 -16.00 -5.57 -2.27
CA CYS A 36 -15.21 -4.96 -3.33
C CYS A 36 -16.11 -4.10 -4.24
N ASP A 37 -17.28 -4.60 -4.63
CA ASP A 37 -18.23 -3.86 -5.46
C ASP A 37 -18.75 -2.59 -4.77
N GLN A 38 -19.03 -2.66 -3.46
CA GLN A 38 -19.38 -1.49 -2.66
C GLN A 38 -18.27 -0.43 -2.67
N LEU A 39 -17.01 -0.84 -2.51
CA LEU A 39 -15.86 0.07 -2.56
C LEU A 39 -15.68 0.71 -3.94
N VAL A 40 -15.89 -0.06 -5.01
CA VAL A 40 -15.88 0.48 -6.39
C VAL A 40 -17.01 1.51 -6.57
N GLN A 41 -18.21 1.25 -6.05
CA GLN A 41 -19.34 2.19 -6.10
C GLN A 41 -19.05 3.48 -5.33
N MET A 42 -18.36 3.41 -4.18
CA MET A 42 -17.95 4.58 -3.39
C MET A 42 -17.07 5.55 -4.21
N TYR A 43 -16.38 5.06 -5.25
CA TYR A 43 -15.56 5.93 -6.11
C TYR A 43 -16.36 7.04 -6.78
N ASN A 44 -17.65 6.84 -7.01
CA ASN A 44 -18.53 7.81 -7.67
C ASN A 44 -19.14 8.85 -6.72
N ASP A 45 -18.96 8.69 -5.39
CA ASP A 45 -19.44 9.67 -4.40
C ASP A 45 -18.33 10.64 -4.00
N ASP A 46 -18.24 11.78 -4.66
CA ASP A 46 -17.24 12.81 -4.41
C ASP A 46 -17.28 13.36 -2.97
N ASN A 47 -18.40 13.18 -2.25
CA ASN A 47 -18.50 13.61 -0.86
C ASN A 47 -17.61 12.79 0.10
N LEU A 48 -17.12 11.64 -0.30
CA LEU A 48 -16.21 10.81 0.51
C LEU A 48 -14.74 11.25 0.41
N TYR A 49 -14.42 12.12 -0.54
CA TYR A 49 -13.03 12.42 -0.88
C TYR A 49 -12.65 13.87 -0.60
N ARG A 50 -11.40 14.07 -0.20
CA ARG A 50 -10.80 15.40 -0.01
C ARG A 50 -10.09 15.91 -1.27
N LYS A 51 -9.66 15.00 -2.16
CA LYS A 51 -8.87 15.37 -3.34
C LYS A 51 -8.91 14.27 -4.39
N THR A 52 -9.11 14.67 -5.63
CA THR A 52 -8.91 13.84 -6.83
C THR A 52 -7.63 14.25 -7.53
N ILE A 53 -6.82 13.28 -7.91
CA ILE A 53 -5.58 13.48 -8.66
C ILE A 53 -5.74 12.81 -10.03
N VAL A 54 -5.66 13.60 -11.09
CA VAL A 54 -5.54 13.13 -12.47
C VAL A 54 -4.05 12.98 -12.76
N MET A 55 -3.58 11.74 -12.95
CA MET A 55 -2.16 11.38 -12.96
C MET A 55 -1.37 12.07 -14.08
N GLU A 56 -1.98 12.27 -15.25
CA GLU A 56 -1.36 12.90 -16.42
C GLU A 56 -0.88 14.32 -16.12
N ARG A 57 -1.59 15.05 -15.27
CA ARG A 57 -1.22 16.42 -14.89
C ARG A 57 0.11 16.50 -14.15
N TYR A 58 0.52 15.40 -13.53
CA TYR A 58 1.72 15.31 -12.72
C TYR A 58 2.79 14.39 -13.33
N ARG A 59 2.52 13.83 -14.53
CA ARG A 59 3.39 12.82 -15.17
C ARG A 59 3.57 11.54 -14.34
N PHE A 60 2.55 11.17 -13.57
CA PHE A 60 2.55 9.94 -12.78
C PHE A 60 2.11 8.72 -13.58
N GLY A 61 1.53 8.91 -14.75
CA GLY A 61 0.97 7.89 -15.61
C GLY A 61 -0.36 8.36 -16.22
N LEU A 62 -1.21 7.39 -16.52
CA LEU A 62 -2.55 7.60 -17.08
C LEU A 62 -3.58 6.93 -16.15
N GLY A 63 -4.45 7.73 -15.56
CA GLY A 63 -5.47 7.29 -14.61
C GLY A 63 -5.77 8.34 -13.56
N GLU A 64 -6.55 7.98 -12.58
CA GLU A 64 -6.87 8.89 -11.48
C GLU A 64 -6.96 8.15 -10.14
N TYR A 65 -6.81 8.90 -9.06
CA TYR A 65 -7.08 8.41 -7.73
C TYR A 65 -7.67 9.48 -6.83
N LYS A 66 -8.44 9.03 -5.84
CA LYS A 66 -9.16 9.88 -4.90
C LYS A 66 -8.77 9.56 -3.47
N TYR A 67 -8.21 10.53 -2.76
CA TYR A 67 -7.94 10.44 -1.33
C TYR A 67 -9.23 10.63 -0.54
N PHE A 68 -9.54 9.69 0.36
CA PHE A 68 -10.64 9.87 1.29
C PHE A 68 -10.42 11.09 2.19
N LYS A 69 -11.52 11.64 2.73
CA LYS A 69 -11.50 12.62 3.82
C LYS A 69 -11.90 11.97 5.15
N TYR A 70 -11.62 12.64 6.25
CA TYR A 70 -12.17 12.24 7.54
C TYR A 70 -13.64 12.69 7.69
N PRO A 71 -14.51 11.90 8.36
CA PRO A 71 -14.24 10.55 8.83
C PRO A 71 -14.07 9.57 7.65
N LEU A 72 -13.15 8.60 7.79
CA LEU A 72 -13.01 7.54 6.79
C LEU A 72 -14.27 6.67 6.73
N PRO A 73 -14.64 6.10 5.57
CA PRO A 73 -15.62 5.01 5.54
C PRO A 73 -15.23 3.89 6.52
N ASP A 74 -16.20 3.31 7.21
CA ASP A 74 -15.97 2.34 8.29
C ASP A 74 -15.04 1.21 7.88
N ILE A 75 -15.26 0.65 6.69
CA ILE A 75 -14.44 -0.45 6.16
C ILE A 75 -12.98 -0.04 5.96
N VAL A 76 -12.73 1.17 5.49
CA VAL A 76 -11.37 1.71 5.27
C VAL A 76 -10.67 1.94 6.61
N GLY A 77 -11.40 2.52 7.56
CA GLY A 77 -10.92 2.73 8.93
C GLY A 77 -10.58 1.40 9.63
N GLN A 78 -11.50 0.42 9.54
CA GLN A 78 -11.31 -0.92 10.14
C GLN A 78 -10.10 -1.65 9.54
N LEU A 79 -9.92 -1.64 8.21
CA LEU A 79 -8.75 -2.23 7.56
C LEU A 79 -7.44 -1.58 8.05
N ARG A 80 -7.39 -0.25 8.06
CA ARG A 80 -6.22 0.52 8.50
C ARG A 80 -5.85 0.17 9.94
N GLN A 81 -6.86 0.13 10.83
CA GLN A 81 -6.69 -0.18 12.24
C GLN A 81 -6.28 -1.64 12.48
N ALA A 82 -6.89 -2.59 11.76
CA ALA A 82 -6.65 -4.01 11.95
C ALA A 82 -5.28 -4.47 11.43
N LEU A 83 -4.79 -3.87 10.34
CA LEU A 83 -3.52 -4.26 9.70
C LEU A 83 -2.29 -3.71 10.43
N TYR A 84 -2.37 -2.48 10.94
CA TYR A 84 -1.21 -1.75 11.46
C TYR A 84 -0.44 -2.51 12.57
N PRO A 85 -1.08 -3.07 13.61
CA PRO A 85 -0.37 -3.73 14.72
C PRO A 85 0.47 -4.93 14.29
N TRP A 86 0.12 -5.54 13.16
CA TRP A 86 0.84 -6.68 12.60
C TRP A 86 2.02 -6.27 11.73
N ILE A 87 1.96 -5.11 11.10
CA ILE A 87 2.97 -4.61 10.17
C ILE A 87 4.01 -3.75 10.88
N ALA A 88 3.63 -3.01 11.91
CA ALA A 88 4.52 -2.15 12.67
C ALA A 88 5.75 -2.88 13.26
N PRO A 89 5.64 -4.10 13.84
CA PRO A 89 6.81 -4.87 14.30
C PRO A 89 7.78 -5.22 13.18
N VAL A 90 7.28 -5.52 11.96
CA VAL A 90 8.13 -5.79 10.79
C VAL A 90 8.88 -4.53 10.38
N ALA A 91 8.20 -3.38 10.34
CA ALA A 91 8.81 -2.09 10.05
C ALA A 91 9.90 -1.73 11.08
N ASN A 92 9.63 -1.92 12.37
CA ASN A 92 10.60 -1.68 13.46
C ASN A 92 11.84 -2.58 13.35
N ASN A 93 11.64 -3.86 13.02
CA ASN A 93 12.76 -4.78 12.78
C ASN A 93 13.61 -4.33 11.57
N TRP A 94 12.99 -3.77 10.52
CA TRP A 94 13.71 -3.24 9.37
C TRP A 94 14.52 -1.99 9.73
N MET A 95 13.96 -1.07 10.52
CA MET A 95 14.68 0.12 10.99
C MET A 95 15.89 -0.31 11.81
N LYS A 96 15.72 -1.22 12.77
CA LYS A 96 16.80 -1.76 13.59
C LYS A 96 17.88 -2.46 12.75
N ALA A 97 17.49 -3.30 11.79
CA ALA A 97 18.43 -4.02 10.93
C ALA A 97 19.30 -3.07 10.08
N LEU A 98 18.75 -1.91 9.69
CA LEU A 98 19.45 -0.89 8.90
C LEU A 98 20.15 0.19 9.74
N GLY A 99 20.09 0.13 11.07
CA GLY A 99 20.66 1.14 11.97
C GLY A 99 19.97 2.51 11.84
N ILE A 100 18.68 2.53 11.48
CA ILE A 100 17.88 3.74 11.39
C ILE A 100 17.22 3.99 12.75
N GLU A 101 17.51 5.15 13.36
CA GLU A 101 16.94 5.56 14.64
C GLU A 101 15.47 6.04 14.45
N ARG A 102 14.61 5.12 14.10
CA ARG A 102 13.16 5.34 14.03
C ARG A 102 12.43 4.12 14.57
N GLN A 103 11.50 4.37 15.47
CA GLN A 103 10.60 3.35 16.00
C GLN A 103 9.17 3.81 15.80
N TYR A 104 8.36 2.95 15.24
CA TYR A 104 6.93 3.16 15.07
C TYR A 104 6.19 2.63 16.30
N PRO A 105 5.15 3.33 16.78
CA PRO A 105 4.36 2.86 17.92
C PRO A 105 3.59 1.57 17.59
N ASP A 106 3.08 0.91 18.64
CA ASP A 106 2.38 -0.36 18.50
C ASP A 106 0.93 -0.19 17.97
N SER A 107 0.34 1.00 18.14
CA SER A 107 -1.01 1.29 17.68
C SER A 107 -1.04 2.34 16.57
N LEU A 108 -2.05 2.22 15.68
CA LEU A 108 -2.29 3.22 14.63
C LEU A 108 -2.62 4.59 15.21
N ASP A 109 -3.39 4.63 16.31
CA ASP A 109 -3.82 5.88 16.92
C ASP A 109 -2.63 6.69 17.42
N GLU A 110 -1.63 6.05 18.02
CA GLU A 110 -0.38 6.70 18.42
C GLU A 110 0.43 7.17 17.20
N LEU A 111 0.48 6.38 16.11
CA LEU A 111 1.12 6.82 14.87
C LEU A 111 0.45 8.06 14.30
N LEU A 112 -0.89 8.08 14.25
CA LEU A 112 -1.65 9.23 13.76
C LEU A 112 -1.47 10.45 14.67
N HIS A 113 -1.42 10.25 15.98
CA HIS A 113 -1.12 11.33 16.92
C HIS A 113 0.25 11.96 16.64
N LEU A 114 1.27 11.16 16.38
CA LEU A 114 2.59 11.63 15.97
C LEU A 114 2.54 12.36 14.62
N CYS A 115 1.82 11.83 13.61
CA CYS A 115 1.61 12.52 12.35
C CYS A 115 1.00 13.91 12.57
N HIS A 116 -0.07 13.97 13.36
CA HIS A 116 -0.80 15.22 13.62
C HIS A 116 0.05 16.24 14.37
N SER A 117 0.91 15.82 15.30
CA SER A 117 1.85 16.69 16.00
C SER A 117 2.90 17.34 15.06
N LEU A 118 3.15 16.70 13.91
CA LEU A 118 4.02 17.21 12.84
C LEU A 118 3.26 17.96 11.73
N GLY A 119 1.98 18.24 11.93
CA GLY A 119 1.14 18.92 10.93
C GLY A 119 0.65 18.03 9.79
N GLN A 120 0.87 16.72 9.86
CA GLN A 120 0.38 15.74 8.88
C GLN A 120 -1.03 15.29 9.28
N ASN A 121 -2.06 16.07 8.91
CA ASN A 121 -3.45 15.88 9.37
C ASN A 121 -4.38 15.36 8.26
N ARG A 122 -3.87 15.11 7.06
CA ARG A 122 -4.70 14.71 5.91
C ARG A 122 -4.68 13.21 5.73
N PRO A 123 -5.84 12.53 5.76
CA PRO A 123 -5.88 11.09 5.56
C PRO A 123 -5.34 10.70 4.20
N THR A 124 -4.64 9.58 4.15
CA THR A 124 -3.95 9.09 2.97
C THR A 124 -4.56 7.85 2.30
N PRO A 125 -5.49 7.08 2.93
CA PRO A 125 -6.18 6.02 2.19
C PRO A 125 -6.88 6.57 0.94
N LEU A 126 -6.87 5.78 -0.14
CA LEU A 126 -7.31 6.22 -1.45
C LEU A 126 -7.86 5.06 -2.29
N ILE A 127 -8.70 5.38 -3.26
CA ILE A 127 -9.02 4.45 -4.35
C ILE A 127 -8.36 4.94 -5.63
N LEU A 128 -7.64 4.03 -6.30
CA LEU A 128 -7.03 4.25 -7.61
C LEU A 128 -7.91 3.61 -8.67
N LYS A 129 -8.05 4.30 -9.81
CA LYS A 129 -8.81 3.86 -10.98
C LYS A 129 -7.98 3.99 -12.24
N TYR A 130 -7.91 2.91 -13.00
CA TYR A 130 -7.27 2.86 -14.32
C TYR A 130 -8.28 2.32 -15.32
N GLY A 131 -8.47 3.03 -16.43
CA GLY A 131 -9.17 2.53 -17.60
C GLY A 131 -8.19 1.97 -18.63
N LYS A 132 -8.67 1.69 -19.83
CA LYS A 132 -7.87 1.25 -20.98
C LYS A 132 -6.70 2.22 -21.25
N CYS A 133 -5.53 1.68 -21.52
CA CYS A 133 -4.23 2.36 -21.62
C CYS A 133 -3.74 2.98 -20.29
N GLY A 134 -4.47 2.83 -19.19
CA GLY A 134 -4.09 3.33 -17.86
C GLY A 134 -2.88 2.62 -17.29
N TYR A 135 -1.98 3.35 -16.66
CA TYR A 135 -0.78 2.82 -16.01
C TYR A 135 -0.28 3.77 -14.91
N ASN A 136 0.61 3.29 -14.06
CA ASN A 136 1.31 4.15 -13.11
C ASN A 136 2.83 3.96 -13.25
N THR A 137 3.55 5.07 -13.38
CA THR A 137 5.01 5.03 -13.50
C THR A 137 5.67 4.51 -12.23
N LEU A 138 6.85 3.92 -12.37
CA LEU A 138 7.62 3.38 -11.23
C LEU A 138 8.08 4.52 -10.30
N HIS A 139 7.61 4.50 -9.07
CA HIS A 139 7.86 5.54 -8.06
C HIS A 139 8.12 4.94 -6.68
N GLN A 140 8.39 5.81 -5.74
CA GLN A 140 8.47 5.54 -4.31
C GLN A 140 7.53 6.51 -3.59
N ASP A 141 6.79 6.03 -2.60
CA ASP A 141 5.93 6.87 -1.78
C ASP A 141 6.70 7.36 -0.56
N LEU A 142 7.03 8.63 -0.57
CA LEU A 142 7.75 9.32 0.50
C LEU A 142 7.01 10.63 0.80
N TYR A 143 5.98 10.54 1.65
CA TYR A 143 5.15 11.69 2.00
C TYR A 143 5.37 12.10 3.44
N GLY A 144 5.70 13.39 3.64
CA GLY A 144 5.84 13.97 4.95
C GLY A 144 7.16 13.65 5.65
N GLU A 145 7.34 14.23 6.83
CA GLU A 145 8.50 14.00 7.70
C GLU A 145 8.44 12.61 8.37
N LEU A 146 7.23 12.23 8.81
CA LEU A 146 6.94 10.91 9.32
C LEU A 146 6.23 10.10 8.23
N PHE A 147 6.90 9.07 7.71
CA PHE A 147 6.30 8.11 6.79
C PHE A 147 6.45 6.68 7.33
N PHE A 148 5.46 5.86 7.09
CA PHE A 148 5.51 4.42 7.40
C PHE A 148 5.98 3.66 6.15
N PRO A 149 6.94 2.73 6.24
CA PRO A 149 7.66 2.20 5.06
C PRO A 149 6.89 1.14 4.28
N MET A 150 5.68 0.81 4.69
CA MET A 150 4.85 -0.21 4.05
C MET A 150 3.44 0.30 3.82
N GLN A 151 2.80 -0.22 2.77
CA GLN A 151 1.39 0.01 2.45
C GLN A 151 0.71 -1.32 2.17
N ALA A 152 -0.62 -1.34 2.25
CA ALA A 152 -1.43 -2.42 1.73
C ALA A 152 -2.27 -1.93 0.56
N VAL A 153 -2.44 -2.76 -0.46
CA VAL A 153 -3.37 -2.53 -1.57
C VAL A 153 -4.31 -3.73 -1.70
N LEU A 154 -5.61 -3.44 -1.79
CA LEU A 154 -6.66 -4.44 -2.00
C LEU A 154 -7.17 -4.31 -3.42
N PHE A 155 -7.30 -5.44 -4.12
CA PHE A 155 -7.75 -5.50 -5.50
C PHE A 155 -9.27 -5.63 -5.54
N LEU A 156 -9.94 -4.69 -6.21
CA LEU A 156 -11.40 -4.59 -6.16
C LEU A 156 -12.08 -5.17 -7.40
N ASP A 157 -11.33 -5.33 -8.50
CA ASP A 157 -11.81 -5.88 -9.77
C ASP A 157 -10.94 -7.06 -10.22
N GLU A 158 -11.48 -7.86 -11.14
CA GLU A 158 -10.76 -8.91 -11.84
C GLU A 158 -11.03 -8.94 -13.36
N ASP A 159 -12.07 -8.23 -13.82
CA ASP A 159 -12.51 -8.16 -15.22
C ASP A 159 -11.71 -7.12 -16.02
N TYR A 160 -10.37 -7.27 -16.04
CA TYR A 160 -9.47 -6.43 -16.83
C TYR A 160 -8.25 -7.22 -17.32
N GLU A 161 -7.66 -6.78 -18.42
CA GLU A 161 -6.39 -7.29 -18.96
C GLU A 161 -5.24 -6.32 -18.71
N GLY A 162 -4.03 -6.85 -18.46
CA GLY A 162 -2.88 -6.05 -18.08
C GLY A 162 -3.01 -5.52 -16.65
N GLY A 163 -2.51 -4.31 -16.39
CA GLY A 163 -2.67 -3.64 -15.09
C GLY A 163 -2.01 -4.36 -13.92
N GLU A 164 -0.98 -5.16 -14.17
CA GLU A 164 -0.24 -5.87 -13.13
C GLU A 164 0.41 -4.88 -12.17
N PHE A 165 0.49 -5.25 -10.90
CA PHE A 165 1.29 -4.52 -9.92
C PHE A 165 2.77 -4.87 -10.16
N VAL A 166 3.56 -3.87 -10.48
CA VAL A 166 4.98 -4.04 -10.81
C VAL A 166 5.83 -3.47 -9.69
N MET A 167 6.83 -4.23 -9.23
CA MET A 167 7.86 -3.74 -8.33
C MET A 167 9.24 -3.88 -8.99
N ILE A 168 10.13 -2.98 -8.63
CA ILE A 168 11.54 -3.02 -9.05
C ILE A 168 12.40 -3.05 -7.80
N GLU A 169 13.22 -4.10 -7.69
CA GLU A 169 14.29 -4.21 -6.70
C GLU A 169 15.59 -3.70 -7.28
N GLN A 170 16.22 -2.70 -6.64
CA GLN A 170 17.49 -2.14 -7.04
C GLN A 170 18.56 -2.40 -5.98
N ARG A 171 19.39 -3.40 -6.21
CA ARG A 171 20.56 -3.68 -5.36
C ARG A 171 21.74 -2.78 -5.75
N PRO A 172 22.60 -2.38 -4.81
CA PRO A 172 23.81 -1.65 -5.13
C PRO A 172 24.69 -2.41 -6.14
N ARG A 173 25.14 -1.72 -7.18
CA ARG A 173 26.05 -2.25 -8.22
C ARG A 173 25.48 -3.45 -9.01
N ALA A 174 24.18 -3.62 -9.08
CA ALA A 174 23.50 -4.66 -9.85
C ALA A 174 22.44 -4.04 -10.76
N GLN A 175 22.02 -4.80 -11.77
CA GLN A 175 20.86 -4.45 -12.57
C GLN A 175 19.58 -4.59 -11.73
N SER A 176 18.55 -3.84 -12.09
CA SER A 176 17.25 -3.89 -11.42
C SER A 176 16.52 -5.20 -11.74
N ARG A 177 15.89 -5.77 -10.72
CA ARG A 177 15.03 -6.95 -10.86
C ARG A 177 13.58 -6.52 -10.88
N ALA A 178 12.85 -6.87 -11.93
CA ALA A 178 11.41 -6.70 -11.99
C ALA A 178 10.68 -7.84 -11.27
N ILE A 179 9.59 -7.47 -10.56
CA ILE A 179 8.64 -8.37 -9.91
C ILE A 179 7.28 -7.97 -10.44
N VAL A 180 6.55 -8.91 -11.05
CA VAL A 180 5.23 -8.67 -11.65
C VAL A 180 4.22 -9.50 -10.89
N LEU A 181 3.19 -8.85 -10.35
CA LEU A 181 2.18 -9.46 -9.49
C LEU A 181 0.78 -9.18 -10.05
N LYS A 182 -0.02 -10.22 -10.24
CA LYS A 182 -1.44 -10.12 -10.56
C LYS A 182 -2.23 -10.83 -9.47
N GLN A 183 -3.12 -10.09 -8.83
CA GLN A 183 -3.96 -10.58 -7.74
C GLN A 183 -5.41 -10.61 -8.19
N GLY A 184 -6.20 -11.51 -7.59
CA GLY A 184 -7.64 -11.60 -7.80
C GLY A 184 -8.41 -10.54 -7.01
N LYS A 185 -9.69 -10.41 -7.34
CA LYS A 185 -10.64 -9.57 -6.59
C LYS A 185 -10.72 -10.04 -5.13
N GLY A 186 -10.61 -9.10 -4.19
CA GLY A 186 -10.61 -9.36 -2.75
C GLY A 186 -9.25 -9.67 -2.14
N ASP A 187 -8.22 -9.93 -2.94
CA ASP A 187 -6.87 -10.17 -2.46
C ASP A 187 -6.22 -8.89 -1.93
N MET A 188 -5.26 -9.05 -1.02
CA MET A 188 -4.44 -7.97 -0.47
C MET A 188 -2.96 -8.23 -0.74
N LEU A 189 -2.27 -7.18 -1.18
CA LEU A 189 -0.81 -7.13 -1.28
C LEU A 189 -0.30 -6.10 -0.27
N ILE A 190 0.56 -6.54 0.65
CA ILE A 190 1.34 -5.66 1.53
C ILE A 190 2.72 -5.52 0.90
N PHE A 191 3.23 -4.29 0.77
CA PHE A 191 4.50 -4.05 0.11
C PHE A 191 5.27 -2.88 0.70
N THR A 192 6.58 -2.89 0.52
CA THR A 192 7.42 -1.75 0.88
C THR A 192 7.36 -0.65 -0.16
N THR A 193 7.28 0.58 0.29
CA THR A 193 7.11 1.76 -0.59
C THR A 193 8.42 2.29 -1.14
N ASN A 194 9.56 2.05 -0.45
CA ASN A 194 10.83 2.62 -0.89
C ASN A 194 12.07 1.76 -0.67
N PHE A 195 12.14 0.93 0.38
CA PHE A 195 13.30 0.09 0.64
C PHE A 195 12.97 -1.14 1.49
N ARG A 196 13.90 -2.11 1.52
CA ARG A 196 13.93 -3.20 2.49
C ARG A 196 15.35 -3.52 2.92
N PRO A 197 15.57 -4.12 4.12
CA PRO A 197 16.85 -4.67 4.50
C PRO A 197 17.10 -5.99 3.74
N VAL A 198 18.34 -6.20 3.33
CA VAL A 198 18.80 -7.49 2.80
C VAL A 198 20.05 -7.90 3.56
N LYS A 199 20.09 -9.16 3.99
CA LYS A 199 21.26 -9.72 4.69
C LYS A 199 22.39 -9.94 3.69
N GLY A 200 23.54 -9.34 3.96
CA GLY A 200 24.78 -9.54 3.23
C GLY A 200 25.83 -10.24 4.09
N SER A 201 27.05 -10.37 3.58
CA SER A 201 28.16 -10.99 4.31
C SER A 201 28.64 -10.21 5.54
N LYS A 202 28.41 -8.89 5.58
CA LYS A 202 28.84 -7.99 6.65
C LYS A 202 27.68 -7.38 7.45
N GLY A 203 26.49 -8.00 7.45
CA GLY A 203 25.29 -7.47 8.07
C GLY A 203 24.21 -7.11 7.06
N TYR A 204 23.23 -6.27 7.47
CA TYR A 204 22.16 -5.84 6.59
C TYR A 204 22.56 -4.59 5.79
N TYR A 205 22.04 -4.52 4.59
CA TYR A 205 22.16 -3.32 3.74
C TYR A 205 20.80 -2.96 3.12
N ARG A 206 20.64 -1.69 2.78
CA ARG A 206 19.43 -1.16 2.17
C ARG A 206 19.36 -1.51 0.69
N VAL A 207 18.24 -2.05 0.25
CA VAL A 207 17.89 -2.26 -1.15
C VAL A 207 16.72 -1.34 -1.49
N ASN A 208 16.85 -0.55 -2.55
CA ASN A 208 15.79 0.35 -2.98
C ASN A 208 14.71 -0.43 -3.73
N MET A 209 13.47 -0.09 -3.42
CA MET A 209 12.28 -0.64 -4.07
C MET A 209 11.50 0.49 -4.72
N LYS A 210 10.95 0.23 -5.90
CA LYS A 210 9.95 1.07 -6.57
C LYS A 210 8.76 0.22 -6.91
N HIS A 211 7.61 0.85 -7.09
CA HIS A 211 6.40 0.17 -7.55
C HIS A 211 5.63 1.02 -8.55
N GLY A 212 4.74 0.39 -9.27
CA GLY A 212 3.88 0.99 -10.27
C GLY A 212 2.86 -0.01 -10.79
N VAL A 213 2.15 0.36 -11.85
CA VAL A 213 1.13 -0.47 -12.49
C VAL A 213 1.43 -0.52 -13.98
N SER A 214 1.45 -1.72 -14.57
CA SER A 214 1.57 -1.91 -16.01
C SER A 214 0.33 -1.38 -16.73
N GLU A 215 0.41 -1.23 -18.05
CA GLU A 215 -0.71 -0.75 -18.84
C GLU A 215 -1.92 -1.70 -18.75
N VAL A 216 -3.10 -1.15 -18.45
CA VAL A 216 -4.38 -1.82 -18.58
C VAL A 216 -4.75 -1.88 -20.05
N LYS A 217 -4.78 -3.08 -20.63
CA LYS A 217 -5.06 -3.29 -22.05
C LYS A 217 -6.54 -3.22 -22.37
N ASP A 218 -7.36 -3.71 -21.44
CA ASP A 218 -8.81 -3.66 -21.55
C ASP A 218 -9.49 -3.72 -20.18
N GLY A 219 -10.72 -3.22 -20.08
CA GLY A 219 -11.51 -3.16 -18.85
C GLY A 219 -11.17 -1.97 -17.96
N GLN A 220 -11.56 -2.06 -16.70
CA GLN A 220 -11.29 -1.06 -15.65
C GLN A 220 -10.69 -1.76 -14.43
N ARG A 221 -9.71 -1.11 -13.81
CA ARG A 221 -9.02 -1.62 -12.63
C ARG A 221 -9.16 -0.63 -11.48
N HIS A 222 -9.76 -1.07 -10.37
CA HIS A 222 -9.81 -0.31 -9.13
C HIS A 222 -9.01 -1.01 -8.03
N THR A 223 -8.34 -0.24 -7.20
CA THR A 223 -7.69 -0.74 -5.99
C THR A 223 -7.87 0.23 -4.84
N LEU A 224 -8.02 -0.31 -3.63
CA LEU A 224 -8.01 0.45 -2.39
C LEU A 224 -6.59 0.44 -1.81
N GLY A 225 -5.96 1.59 -1.70
CA GLY A 225 -4.68 1.77 -1.03
C GLY A 225 -4.87 2.14 0.43
N ILE A 226 -4.24 1.38 1.33
CA ILE A 226 -4.19 1.63 2.77
C ILE A 226 -2.79 2.11 3.13
N ILE A 227 -2.66 3.41 3.32
CA ILE A 227 -1.46 4.08 3.80
C ILE A 227 -1.67 4.37 5.28
N PHE A 228 -0.66 4.10 6.11
CA PHE A 228 -0.83 4.14 7.57
C PHE A 228 -0.53 5.51 8.19
N HIS A 229 0.33 6.32 7.60
CA HIS A 229 0.59 7.68 8.04
C HIS A 229 -0.31 8.70 7.31
N ASP A 230 -0.57 9.83 7.94
CA ASP A 230 -1.27 10.94 7.30
C ASP A 230 -0.27 11.89 6.61
N ALA A 231 -0.76 12.70 5.66
CA ALA A 231 0.03 13.68 4.92
C ALA A 231 -0.16 15.10 5.47
N ALA A 232 0.76 15.99 5.11
CA ALA A 232 0.68 17.43 5.40
C ALA A 232 -0.37 18.15 4.54
#